data_94ba6377a7864ff749d80f4dca275700
#
_entry.id   94ba6377a7864ff749d80f4dca275700
#
_cell.length_a   1.000
_cell.length_b   1.000
_cell.length_c   1.000
_cell.angle_alpha   90.00
_cell.angle_beta   90.00
_cell.angle_gamma   90.00
#
_symmetry.space_group_name_H-M   'P 1'
#
loop_
_entity.id
_entity.type
_entity.pdbx_description
1 polymer ?
#
loop_
_entity_poly.entity_id
_entity_poly.type
_entity_poly.pdbx_seq_one_letter_code
_entity_poly.pdbx_strand_id
1 'polypeptide(L)'
;GAQDKMLYLDLSGVTGVSVLDSVELGKDGSFSFSVNRPESPEFYRLRLDNKVINFAVDSTETVSVKAEINDFATAYRIEGSENNLKIKELVMLQAELQQKVDKLSKSGLPAGLAQNQLMNYINEYKEKVKRNYIYAAPNQSYAYFALFQTLNGYMIFDPMANKDDVKCFAAVATSLNNAYPHA
;
A
#
# COMPACT_ATOMS: atom_id res chain seq x y z
N GLY A 1 1.23 -13.82 -20.59
CA GLY A 1 1.92 -12.88 -21.43
C GLY A 1 3.15 -12.19 -20.82
N ALA A 2 3.73 -12.70 -19.70
CA ALA A 2 4.91 -12.10 -19.08
C ALA A 2 6.21 -12.89 -19.32
N GLN A 3 6.22 -13.81 -20.31
CA GLN A 3 7.41 -14.57 -20.66
C GLN A 3 8.60 -13.65 -20.96
N ASP A 4 9.80 -14.06 -20.53
CA ASP A 4 11.07 -13.35 -20.70
C ASP A 4 11.14 -11.96 -19.99
N LYS A 5 10.19 -11.65 -19.12
CA LYS A 5 10.23 -10.46 -18.26
C LYS A 5 10.86 -10.78 -16.91
N MET A 6 11.56 -9.78 -16.36
CA MET A 6 12.11 -9.86 -15.00
C MET A 6 11.05 -9.45 -13.98
N LEU A 7 10.78 -10.34 -13.03
CA LEU A 7 10.01 -10.03 -11.83
C LEU A 7 10.97 -9.82 -10.67
N TYR A 8 10.83 -8.69 -10.00
CA TYR A 8 11.67 -8.32 -8.85
C TYR A 8 10.90 -8.44 -7.55
N LEU A 9 11.59 -8.91 -6.52
CA LEU A 9 11.16 -8.78 -5.13
C LEU A 9 11.95 -7.62 -4.52
N ASP A 10 11.26 -6.54 -4.19
CA ASP A 10 11.83 -5.37 -3.54
C ASP A 10 11.43 -5.34 -2.07
N LEU A 11 12.34 -4.85 -1.21
CA LEU A 11 12.07 -4.48 0.19
C LEU A 11 11.81 -2.98 0.25
N SER A 12 10.69 -2.59 0.84
CA SER A 12 10.32 -1.20 1.11
C SER A 12 10.71 -0.84 2.54
N GLY A 13 11.91 -0.32 2.73
CA GLY A 13 12.42 0.11 4.03
C GLY A 13 12.26 1.60 4.29
N VAL A 14 12.60 2.03 5.50
CA VAL A 14 12.54 3.44 5.93
C VAL A 14 13.47 4.35 5.10
N THR A 15 14.60 3.81 4.65
CA THR A 15 15.61 4.54 3.86
C THR A 15 15.36 4.48 2.36
N GLY A 16 14.29 3.78 1.93
CA GLY A 16 13.95 3.61 0.53
C GLY A 16 13.71 2.16 0.14
N VAL A 17 13.73 1.92 -1.15
CA VAL A 17 13.45 0.61 -1.75
C VAL A 17 14.76 -0.02 -2.22
N SER A 18 14.96 -1.29 -1.88
CA SER A 18 16.09 -2.11 -2.32
C SER A 18 15.60 -3.40 -2.98
N VAL A 19 16.30 -3.84 -4.02
CA VAL A 19 16.04 -5.12 -4.67
C VAL A 19 16.63 -6.24 -3.80
N LEU A 20 15.80 -7.21 -3.40
CA LEU A 20 16.24 -8.40 -2.67
C LEU A 20 16.56 -9.55 -3.61
N ASP A 21 15.71 -9.77 -4.61
CA ASP A 21 15.83 -10.90 -5.52
C ASP A 21 15.12 -10.61 -6.84
N SER A 22 15.37 -11.43 -7.85
CA SER A 22 14.72 -11.35 -9.14
C SER A 22 14.64 -12.70 -9.83
N VAL A 23 13.65 -12.88 -10.68
CA VAL A 23 13.48 -14.07 -11.51
C VAL A 23 13.01 -13.69 -12.90
N GLU A 24 13.57 -14.33 -13.92
CA GLU A 24 13.04 -14.26 -15.28
C GLU A 24 11.84 -15.21 -15.42
N LEU A 25 10.71 -14.68 -15.85
CA LEU A 25 9.48 -15.46 -15.95
C LEU A 25 9.50 -16.35 -17.20
N GLY A 26 9.28 -17.63 -16.97
CA GLY A 26 9.13 -18.63 -18.04
C GLY A 26 7.74 -18.56 -18.73
N LYS A 27 7.48 -19.52 -19.63
CA LYS A 27 6.22 -19.60 -20.40
C LYS A 27 4.98 -19.75 -19.52
N ASP A 28 5.10 -20.45 -18.40
CA ASP A 28 4.01 -20.66 -17.43
C ASP A 28 3.82 -19.48 -16.46
N GLY A 29 4.78 -18.54 -16.43
CA GLY A 29 4.75 -17.36 -15.56
C GLY A 29 4.89 -17.69 -14.08
N SER A 30 5.28 -18.90 -13.70
CA SER A 30 5.47 -19.30 -12.31
C SER A 30 6.72 -18.63 -11.71
N PHE A 31 6.66 -18.32 -10.42
CA PHE A 31 7.77 -17.78 -9.66
C PHE A 31 7.71 -18.19 -8.19
N SER A 32 8.85 -18.12 -7.52
CA SER A 32 8.96 -18.31 -6.07
C SER A 32 10.13 -17.50 -5.54
N PHE A 33 9.92 -16.85 -4.41
CA PHE A 33 10.94 -16.17 -3.63
C PHE A 33 10.91 -16.67 -2.19
N SER A 34 12.07 -16.70 -1.54
CA SER A 34 12.18 -17.02 -0.12
C SER A 34 12.99 -15.95 0.58
N VAL A 35 12.50 -15.49 1.72
CA VAL A 35 13.17 -14.52 2.58
C VAL A 35 13.23 -15.05 4.01
N ASN A 36 14.17 -14.56 4.80
CA ASN A 36 14.22 -14.89 6.21
C ASN A 36 12.98 -14.35 6.92
N ARG A 37 12.53 -15.04 7.96
CA ARG A 37 11.43 -14.55 8.81
C ARG A 37 11.81 -13.19 9.40
N PRO A 38 10.98 -12.16 9.24
CA PRO A 38 11.20 -10.86 9.88
C PRO A 38 10.91 -10.94 11.39
N GLU A 39 11.55 -10.06 12.17
CA GLU A 39 11.29 -9.91 13.61
C GLU A 39 10.08 -9.00 13.88
N SER A 40 9.77 -8.14 12.95
CA SER A 40 8.61 -7.22 12.93
C SER A 40 8.06 -7.13 11.52
N PRO A 41 6.87 -6.53 11.33
CA PRO A 41 6.31 -6.37 9.99
C PRO A 41 7.28 -5.70 9.03
N GLU A 42 7.57 -6.37 7.93
CA GLU A 42 8.34 -5.84 6.81
C GLU A 42 7.46 -5.72 5.56
N PHE A 43 7.73 -4.68 4.76
CA PHE A 43 6.96 -4.38 3.56
C PHE A 43 7.77 -4.71 2.33
N TYR A 44 7.14 -5.47 1.44
CA TYR A 44 7.71 -5.92 0.19
C TYR A 44 6.85 -5.46 -0.98
N ARG A 45 7.41 -5.54 -2.16
CA ARG A 45 6.64 -5.42 -3.39
C ARG A 45 7.17 -6.34 -4.47
N LEU A 46 6.25 -6.92 -5.21
CA LEU A 46 6.54 -7.52 -6.50
C LEU A 46 6.51 -6.42 -7.56
N ARG A 47 7.56 -6.32 -8.34
CA ARG A 47 7.67 -5.31 -9.40
C ARG A 47 7.90 -5.97 -10.75
N LEU A 48 6.99 -5.66 -11.69
CA LEU A 48 7.06 -6.05 -13.07
C LEU A 48 7.01 -4.80 -13.95
N ASP A 49 8.09 -4.50 -14.68
CA ASP A 49 8.27 -3.23 -15.37
C ASP A 49 8.11 -2.04 -14.36
N ASN A 50 7.15 -1.15 -14.59
CA ASN A 50 6.81 -0.03 -13.72
C ASN A 50 5.60 -0.27 -12.80
N LYS A 51 5.07 -1.50 -12.78
CA LYS A 51 3.90 -1.87 -11.98
C LYS A 51 4.32 -2.61 -10.73
N VAL A 52 3.65 -2.35 -9.61
CA VAL A 52 3.97 -2.95 -8.32
C VAL A 52 2.74 -3.53 -7.63
N ILE A 53 2.96 -4.63 -6.91
CA ILE A 53 2.02 -5.21 -5.94
C ILE A 53 2.68 -5.11 -4.58
N ASN A 54 2.07 -4.35 -3.65
CA ASN A 54 2.56 -4.21 -2.29
C ASN A 54 1.99 -5.29 -1.39
N PHE A 55 2.81 -5.81 -0.49
CA PHE A 55 2.41 -6.75 0.55
C PHE A 55 3.31 -6.64 1.78
N ALA A 56 2.88 -7.23 2.88
CA ALA A 56 3.63 -7.28 4.12
C ALA A 56 3.83 -8.73 4.58
N VAL A 57 4.91 -8.97 5.30
CA VAL A 57 5.17 -10.23 6.02
C VAL A 57 5.52 -9.85 7.45
N ASP A 58 4.83 -10.42 8.44
CA ASP A 58 5.03 -10.13 9.86
C ASP A 58 5.44 -11.36 10.69
N SER A 59 5.44 -12.55 10.06
CA SER A 59 5.81 -13.81 10.69
C SER A 59 6.26 -14.85 9.65
N THR A 60 6.34 -16.12 10.05
CA THR A 60 6.52 -17.22 9.11
C THR A 60 5.22 -17.51 8.39
N GLU A 61 5.12 -17.06 7.15
CA GLU A 61 3.92 -17.21 6.32
C GLU A 61 4.28 -17.47 4.85
N THR A 62 3.32 -17.99 4.10
CA THR A 62 3.40 -18.11 2.65
C THR A 62 2.37 -17.18 2.02
N VAL A 63 2.83 -16.24 1.24
CA VAL A 63 1.99 -15.31 0.49
C VAL A 63 1.92 -15.78 -0.98
N SER A 64 0.72 -16.04 -1.46
CA SER A 64 0.49 -16.43 -2.86
C SER A 64 -0.09 -15.27 -3.65
N VAL A 65 0.48 -14.98 -4.81
CA VAL A 65 0.05 -13.91 -5.71
C VAL A 65 -0.25 -14.47 -7.10
N LYS A 66 -1.40 -14.07 -7.66
CA LYS A 66 -1.76 -14.31 -9.07
C LYS A 66 -2.14 -12.99 -9.71
N ALA A 67 -1.55 -12.68 -10.85
CA ALA A 67 -1.80 -11.45 -11.59
C ALA A 67 -1.62 -11.66 -13.09
N GLU A 68 -2.36 -10.87 -13.88
CA GLU A 68 -2.18 -10.75 -15.31
C GLU A 68 -1.32 -9.54 -15.64
N ILE A 69 -0.53 -9.60 -16.70
CA ILE A 69 0.41 -8.53 -17.05
C ILE A 69 -0.27 -7.18 -17.32
N ASN A 70 -1.47 -7.21 -17.92
CA ASN A 70 -2.15 -5.98 -18.33
C ASN A 70 -2.67 -5.17 -17.15
N ASP A 71 -3.12 -5.83 -16.11
CA ASP A 71 -3.72 -5.26 -14.90
C ASP A 71 -3.01 -5.68 -13.61
N PHE A 72 -1.71 -5.95 -13.72
CA PHE A 72 -0.84 -6.48 -12.67
C PHE A 72 -1.01 -5.78 -11.31
N ALA A 73 -1.07 -4.46 -11.31
CA ALA A 73 -1.18 -3.68 -10.07
C ALA A 73 -2.62 -3.44 -9.59
N THR A 74 -3.64 -3.82 -10.37
CA THR A 74 -5.04 -3.42 -10.12
C THR A 74 -6.00 -4.60 -9.96
N ALA A 75 -5.74 -5.74 -10.59
CA ALA A 75 -6.64 -6.91 -10.57
C ALA A 75 -5.96 -8.20 -10.10
N TYR A 76 -4.88 -8.09 -9.33
CA TYR A 76 -4.20 -9.25 -8.76
C TYR A 76 -5.04 -9.91 -7.65
N ARG A 77 -4.75 -11.20 -7.41
CA ARG A 77 -5.22 -11.94 -6.23
C ARG A 77 -4.05 -12.15 -5.30
N ILE A 78 -4.29 -11.99 -4.00
CA ILE A 78 -3.31 -12.24 -2.95
C ILE A 78 -3.96 -13.05 -1.85
N GLU A 79 -3.28 -14.12 -1.41
CA GLU A 79 -3.75 -15.06 -0.40
C GLU A 79 -2.63 -15.36 0.59
N GLY A 80 -2.99 -15.87 1.76
CA GLY A 80 -2.05 -16.30 2.81
C GLY A 80 -1.98 -15.38 4.01
N SER A 81 -2.61 -14.19 3.96
CA SER A 81 -2.58 -13.23 5.05
C SER A 81 -3.76 -12.26 4.99
N GLU A 82 -4.46 -12.05 6.11
CA GLU A 82 -5.52 -11.05 6.22
C GLU A 82 -4.95 -9.63 6.04
N ASN A 83 -3.74 -9.36 6.57
CA ASN A 83 -3.05 -8.10 6.38
C ASN A 83 -2.90 -7.76 4.89
N ASN A 84 -2.55 -8.73 4.07
CA ASN A 84 -2.35 -8.51 2.64
C ASN A 84 -3.66 -8.30 1.86
N LEU A 85 -4.77 -8.89 2.30
CA LEU A 85 -6.09 -8.55 1.78
C LEU A 85 -6.45 -7.10 2.09
N LYS A 86 -6.19 -6.64 3.31
CA LYS A 86 -6.42 -5.25 3.74
C LYS A 86 -5.50 -4.25 3.02
N ILE A 87 -4.25 -4.60 2.80
CA ILE A 87 -3.32 -3.78 2.00
C ILE A 87 -3.85 -3.63 0.57
N LYS A 88 -4.33 -4.71 -0.05
CA LYS A 88 -4.96 -4.64 -1.37
C LYS A 88 -6.19 -3.71 -1.38
N GLU A 89 -7.07 -3.83 -0.39
CA GLU A 89 -8.23 -2.92 -0.26
C GLU A 89 -7.78 -1.44 -0.20
N LEU A 90 -6.74 -1.14 0.58
CA LEU A 90 -6.17 0.21 0.69
C LEU A 90 -5.59 0.72 -0.64
N VAL A 91 -4.89 -0.14 -1.38
CA VAL A 91 -4.38 0.20 -2.73
C VAL A 91 -5.54 0.54 -3.67
N MET A 92 -6.64 -0.22 -3.63
CA MET A 92 -7.82 0.04 -4.47
C MET A 92 -8.53 1.34 -4.06
N LEU A 93 -8.65 1.63 -2.77
CA LEU A 93 -9.23 2.88 -2.26
C LEU A 93 -8.40 4.10 -2.69
N GLN A 94 -7.08 3.99 -2.62
CA GLN A 94 -6.19 5.06 -3.09
C GLN A 94 -6.32 5.27 -4.60
N ALA A 95 -6.36 4.20 -5.39
CA ALA A 95 -6.55 4.27 -6.84
C ALA A 95 -7.90 4.91 -7.21
N GLU A 96 -8.97 4.60 -6.46
CA GLU A 96 -10.28 5.24 -6.64
C GLU A 96 -10.23 6.73 -6.34
N LEU A 97 -9.57 7.13 -5.24
CA LEU A 97 -9.37 8.55 -4.91
C LEU A 97 -8.60 9.27 -6.03
N GLN A 98 -7.49 8.67 -6.50
CA GLN A 98 -6.69 9.24 -7.58
C GLN A 98 -7.52 9.45 -8.86
N GLN A 99 -8.35 8.47 -9.23
CA GLN A 99 -9.23 8.59 -10.39
C GLN A 99 -10.27 9.72 -10.24
N LYS A 100 -10.85 9.88 -9.03
CA LYS A 100 -11.79 10.99 -8.74
C LYS A 100 -11.10 12.35 -8.90
N VAL A 101 -9.87 12.46 -8.40
CA VAL A 101 -9.07 13.69 -8.48
C VAL A 101 -8.64 13.99 -9.92
N ASP A 102 -8.23 12.98 -10.68
CA ASP A 102 -7.88 13.13 -12.09
C ASP A 102 -9.07 13.57 -12.95
N LYS A 103 -10.27 13.05 -12.69
CA LYS A 103 -11.49 13.49 -13.33
C LYS A 103 -11.85 14.92 -12.95
N LEU A 104 -11.69 15.27 -11.68
CA LEU A 104 -11.96 16.63 -11.18
C LEU A 104 -11.05 17.66 -11.85
N SER A 105 -9.76 17.34 -12.01
CA SER A 105 -8.78 18.22 -12.66
C SER A 105 -9.14 18.54 -14.14
N LYS A 106 -9.90 17.66 -14.78
CA LYS A 106 -10.36 17.78 -16.18
C LYS A 106 -11.80 18.29 -16.31
N SER A 107 -12.47 18.57 -15.21
CA SER A 107 -13.92 18.88 -15.20
C SER A 107 -14.27 20.27 -15.70
N GLY A 108 -13.29 21.19 -15.77
CA GLY A 108 -13.56 22.59 -16.10
C GLY A 108 -14.31 23.39 -15.02
N LEU A 109 -14.47 22.84 -13.82
CA LEU A 109 -15.10 23.55 -12.71
C LEU A 109 -14.29 24.81 -12.31
N PRO A 110 -14.96 25.87 -11.87
CA PRO A 110 -14.30 27.02 -11.26
C PRO A 110 -13.38 26.60 -10.10
N ALA A 111 -12.21 27.25 -9.97
CA ALA A 111 -11.17 26.86 -9.03
C ALA A 111 -11.66 26.66 -7.59
N GLY A 112 -12.52 27.55 -7.07
CA GLY A 112 -13.08 27.43 -5.73
C GLY A 112 -13.98 26.21 -5.54
N LEU A 113 -14.80 25.87 -6.54
CA LEU A 113 -15.65 24.68 -6.50
C LEU A 113 -14.80 23.39 -6.61
N ALA A 114 -13.81 23.39 -7.49
CA ALA A 114 -12.89 22.28 -7.64
C ALA A 114 -12.09 22.03 -6.35
N GLN A 115 -11.61 23.08 -5.67
CA GLN A 115 -10.93 23.00 -4.39
C GLN A 115 -11.82 22.38 -3.31
N ASN A 116 -13.08 22.85 -3.19
CA ASN A 116 -14.02 22.30 -2.21
C ASN A 116 -14.30 20.82 -2.47
N GLN A 117 -14.50 20.45 -3.74
CA GLN A 117 -14.74 19.06 -4.12
C GLN A 117 -13.52 18.15 -3.84
N LEU A 118 -12.32 18.65 -4.10
CA LEU A 118 -11.06 17.94 -3.77
C LEU A 118 -10.98 17.66 -2.27
N MET A 119 -11.23 18.68 -1.44
CA MET A 119 -11.21 18.53 0.02
C MET A 119 -12.26 17.52 0.50
N ASN A 120 -13.46 17.51 -0.10
CA ASN A 120 -14.48 16.52 0.22
C ASN A 120 -14.00 15.10 -0.08
N TYR A 121 -13.44 14.84 -1.25
CA TYR A 121 -12.91 13.52 -1.62
C TYR A 121 -11.81 13.04 -0.67
N ILE A 122 -10.88 13.93 -0.32
CA ILE A 122 -9.79 13.62 0.63
C ILE A 122 -10.37 13.32 2.03
N ASN A 123 -11.31 14.13 2.52
CA ASN A 123 -11.91 13.93 3.83
C ASN A 123 -12.71 12.62 3.90
N GLU A 124 -13.51 12.30 2.90
CA GLU A 124 -14.24 11.02 2.81
C GLU A 124 -13.29 9.82 2.85
N TYR A 125 -12.22 9.87 2.07
CA TYR A 125 -11.18 8.84 2.08
C TYR A 125 -10.54 8.71 3.47
N LYS A 126 -10.11 9.82 4.07
CA LYS A 126 -9.45 9.84 5.39
C LYS A 126 -10.37 9.28 6.47
N GLU A 127 -11.63 9.68 6.52
CA GLU A 127 -12.58 9.17 7.52
C GLU A 127 -12.84 7.66 7.37
N LYS A 128 -12.96 7.17 6.15
CA LYS A 128 -13.10 5.75 5.87
C LYS A 128 -11.87 4.97 6.31
N VAL A 129 -10.68 5.44 5.95
CA VAL A 129 -9.40 4.77 6.27
C VAL A 129 -9.10 4.81 7.76
N LYS A 130 -9.31 5.94 8.43
CA LYS A 130 -9.15 6.04 9.89
C LYS A 130 -9.99 4.99 10.62
N ARG A 131 -11.29 4.93 10.29
CA ARG A 131 -12.24 4.07 10.99
C ARG A 131 -11.97 2.59 10.75
N ASN A 132 -11.75 2.20 9.49
CA ASN A 132 -11.77 0.80 9.08
C ASN A 132 -10.39 0.15 9.04
N TYR A 133 -9.30 0.94 9.01
CA TYR A 133 -7.94 0.42 8.87
C TYR A 133 -6.98 0.92 9.94
N ILE A 134 -7.02 2.20 10.34
CA ILE A 134 -6.05 2.75 11.30
C ILE A 134 -6.48 2.45 12.73
N TYR A 135 -7.67 2.89 13.15
CA TYR A 135 -8.14 2.73 14.52
C TYR A 135 -8.77 1.37 14.81
N ALA A 136 -9.21 0.64 13.79
CA ALA A 136 -9.78 -0.69 13.96
C ALA A 136 -8.78 -1.71 14.51
N ALA A 137 -7.53 -1.66 14.03
CA ALA A 137 -6.46 -2.54 14.49
C ALA A 137 -5.08 -1.85 14.27
N PRO A 138 -4.71 -0.88 15.11
CA PRO A 138 -3.53 -0.03 14.90
C PRO A 138 -2.20 -0.78 15.02
N ASN A 139 -2.18 -2.00 15.57
CA ASN A 139 -1.03 -2.88 15.66
C ASN A 139 -0.82 -3.79 14.43
N GLN A 140 -1.66 -3.68 13.41
CA GLN A 140 -1.54 -4.46 12.18
C GLN A 140 -0.70 -3.72 11.13
N SER A 141 0.01 -4.49 10.30
CA SER A 141 0.84 -3.92 9.22
C SER A 141 0.04 -3.08 8.23
N TYR A 142 -1.20 -3.43 7.95
CA TYR A 142 -2.05 -2.63 7.06
C TYR A 142 -2.40 -1.24 7.64
N ALA A 143 -2.46 -1.08 8.96
CA ALA A 143 -2.66 0.24 9.56
C ALA A 143 -1.45 1.15 9.33
N TYR A 144 -0.24 0.61 9.47
CA TYR A 144 0.98 1.31 9.09
C TYR A 144 0.99 1.68 7.61
N PHE A 145 0.69 0.72 6.73
CA PHE A 145 0.62 0.94 5.28
C PHE A 145 -0.36 2.07 4.92
N ALA A 146 -1.51 2.14 5.59
CA ALA A 146 -2.52 3.16 5.37
C ALA A 146 -2.02 4.59 5.59
N LEU A 147 -1.10 4.81 6.55
CA LEU A 147 -0.56 6.13 6.87
C LEU A 147 0.33 6.72 5.76
N PHE A 148 0.94 5.87 4.94
CA PHE A 148 1.93 6.29 3.95
C PHE A 148 1.42 6.31 2.51
N GLN A 149 0.10 6.20 2.31
CA GLN A 149 -0.49 6.36 0.99
C GLN A 149 -0.41 7.82 0.54
N THR A 150 -0.21 8.00 -0.76
CA THR A 150 -0.03 9.32 -1.36
C THR A 150 -1.09 9.63 -2.40
N LEU A 151 -1.32 10.92 -2.62
CA LEU A 151 -2.14 11.46 -3.71
C LEU A 151 -1.29 12.48 -4.47
N ASN A 152 -1.08 12.27 -5.77
CA ASN A 152 -0.19 13.10 -6.60
C ASN A 152 1.23 13.28 -5.99
N GLY A 153 1.73 12.25 -5.29
CA GLY A 153 3.05 12.28 -4.64
C GLY A 153 3.09 12.95 -3.27
N TYR A 154 1.98 13.51 -2.78
CA TYR A 154 1.88 14.08 -1.43
C TYR A 154 1.21 13.11 -0.47
N MET A 155 1.65 13.11 0.79
CA MET A 155 1.02 12.29 1.83
C MET A 155 -0.42 12.70 2.04
N ILE A 156 -1.33 11.71 2.08
CA ILE A 156 -2.75 11.95 2.39
C ILE A 156 -2.92 12.20 3.89
N PHE A 157 -2.23 11.42 4.73
CA PHE A 157 -2.09 11.65 6.16
C PHE A 157 -0.77 12.37 6.41
N ASP A 158 -0.83 13.67 6.73
CA ASP A 158 0.36 14.50 6.91
C ASP A 158 0.42 15.05 8.35
N PRO A 159 1.24 14.43 9.23
CA PRO A 159 1.36 14.85 10.62
C PRO A 159 2.03 16.21 10.78
N MET A 160 2.72 16.71 9.75
CA MET A 160 3.33 18.04 9.78
C MET A 160 2.31 19.14 9.48
N ALA A 161 1.29 18.85 8.68
CA ALA A 161 0.28 19.82 8.27
C ALA A 161 -1.03 19.72 9.07
N ASN A 162 -1.33 18.56 9.67
CA ASN A 162 -2.63 18.29 10.31
C ASN A 162 -2.47 17.61 11.68
N LYS A 163 -2.96 18.29 12.74
CA LYS A 163 -2.90 17.76 14.12
C LYS A 163 -3.70 16.47 14.34
N ASP A 164 -4.77 16.24 13.60
CA ASP A 164 -5.53 15.00 13.71
C ASP A 164 -4.79 13.83 13.08
N ASP A 165 -3.98 14.09 12.07
CA ASP A 165 -3.13 13.07 11.48
C ASP A 165 -2.02 12.61 12.44
N VAL A 166 -1.50 13.52 13.28
CA VAL A 166 -0.56 13.17 14.37
C VAL A 166 -1.13 12.07 15.26
N LYS A 167 -2.43 12.13 15.58
CA LYS A 167 -3.09 11.11 16.41
C LYS A 167 -3.13 9.74 15.73
N CYS A 168 -3.30 9.70 14.41
CA CYS A 168 -3.26 8.47 13.64
C CYS A 168 -1.87 7.82 13.70
N PHE A 169 -0.81 8.61 13.47
CA PHE A 169 0.57 8.15 13.58
C PHE A 169 0.91 7.68 14.99
N ALA A 170 0.53 8.43 16.02
CA ALA A 170 0.77 8.09 17.42
C ALA A 170 0.07 6.77 17.81
N ALA A 171 -1.18 6.56 17.38
CA ALA A 171 -1.92 5.34 17.66
C ALA A 171 -1.24 4.11 17.07
N VAL A 172 -0.81 4.19 15.82
CA VAL A 172 -0.12 3.09 15.13
C VAL A 172 1.27 2.84 15.71
N ALA A 173 2.06 3.89 15.90
CA ALA A 173 3.41 3.77 16.45
C ALA A 173 3.41 3.16 17.85
N THR A 174 2.52 3.63 18.75
CA THR A 174 2.38 3.08 20.09
C THR A 174 1.95 1.61 20.07
N SER A 175 0.99 1.27 19.21
CA SER A 175 0.46 -0.09 19.13
C SER A 175 1.46 -1.07 18.54
N LEU A 176 2.23 -0.67 17.52
CA LEU A 176 3.30 -1.49 16.96
C LEU A 176 4.45 -1.65 17.93
N ASN A 177 4.86 -0.59 18.65
CA ASN A 177 5.89 -0.69 19.68
C ASN A 177 5.51 -1.64 20.81
N ASN A 178 4.23 -1.67 21.20
CA ASN A 178 3.73 -2.63 22.19
C ASN A 178 3.70 -4.07 21.66
N ALA A 179 3.39 -4.26 20.39
CA ALA A 179 3.37 -5.58 19.76
C ALA A 179 4.77 -6.13 19.44
N TYR A 180 5.71 -5.24 19.12
CA TYR A 180 7.08 -5.56 18.70
C TYR A 180 8.10 -4.70 19.47
N PRO A 181 8.27 -4.90 20.78
CA PRO A 181 9.06 -4.00 21.64
C PRO A 181 10.56 -4.03 21.37
N HIS A 182 11.04 -4.96 20.54
CA HIS A 182 12.44 -5.13 20.19
C HIS A 182 12.76 -4.90 18.70
N ALA A 183 11.77 -4.43 17.93
CA ALA A 183 11.90 -4.16 16.49
C ALA A 183 12.50 -2.79 16.21
#